data_75b0d8beb63834466a02950d23a248e3
#
_entry.id   75b0d8beb63834466a02950d23a248e3
#
_cell.length_a   1.000
_cell.length_b   1.000
_cell.length_c   1.000
_cell.angle_alpha   90.00
_cell.angle_beta   90.00
_cell.angle_gamma   90.00
#
_symmetry.space_group_name_H-M   'P 1'
#
loop_
_entity.id
_entity.type
_entity.pdbx_description
1 polymer ?
#
loop_
_entity_poly.entity_id
_entity_poly.type
_entity_poly.pdbx_seq_one_letter_code
_entity_poly.pdbx_strand_id
1 'polypeptide(L)'
;ENGSGELYVGSVIDNVKIGTYNAVTLTPPFEADKYTSAIEMCYNAGMEVAIIDSVTHLWSGSGGLLEQQNSIAKRTGNSYTSWRDITPQHNRFVEAMLQTDMHIIATMRSKVDYVQEKDPSTGKTIVRKVGLNPIAKEGMDYEFTVFLEIDAEHNAFGSKDRTGVVDQKYFKITPKIGAELMNWLESGTTEKETVVAEAEVVSAETKKENAIKELQQKVINRCVELGGSKNTALMAIVKEFEPSGNTNRIKDASKLEELLAKLNTLEIEDK
;
A
#
# COMPACT_ATOMS: atom_id res chain seq x y z
N GLU A 1 14.57 6.00 -15.32
CA GLU A 1 14.67 5.35 -16.61
C GLU A 1 16.12 5.22 -17.06
N ASN A 2 16.61 4.02 -17.35
CA ASN A 2 17.92 3.78 -18.00
C ASN A 2 19.12 4.60 -17.44
N GLY A 3 19.14 4.85 -16.12
CA GLY A 3 20.21 5.62 -15.47
C GLY A 3 20.13 7.14 -15.69
N SER A 4 19.05 7.66 -16.26
CA SER A 4 18.93 9.12 -16.51
C SER A 4 19.02 9.96 -15.24
N GLY A 5 18.57 9.41 -14.09
CA GLY A 5 18.72 10.06 -12.79
C GLY A 5 20.18 10.33 -12.40
N GLU A 6 21.12 9.52 -12.82
CA GLU A 6 22.55 9.68 -12.48
C GLU A 6 23.21 10.87 -13.19
N LEU A 7 22.62 11.38 -14.28
CA LEU A 7 23.15 12.50 -15.07
C LEU A 7 23.13 13.82 -14.31
N TYR A 8 22.33 13.94 -13.28
CA TYR A 8 22.13 15.20 -12.55
C TYR A 8 23.02 15.35 -11.32
N VAL A 9 23.71 14.28 -10.88
CA VAL A 9 24.58 14.33 -9.69
C VAL A 9 25.67 15.38 -9.87
N GLY A 10 25.70 16.36 -8.95
CA GLY A 10 26.70 17.43 -8.95
C GLY A 10 26.53 18.47 -10.07
N SER A 11 25.51 18.35 -10.92
CA SER A 11 25.21 19.34 -11.97
C SER A 11 24.65 20.65 -11.40
N VAL A 12 24.61 21.69 -12.24
CA VAL A 12 23.95 22.97 -11.93
C VAL A 12 22.82 23.16 -12.93
N ILE A 13 21.59 23.25 -12.44
CA ILE A 13 20.39 23.47 -13.24
C ILE A 13 19.71 24.73 -12.72
N ASP A 14 19.43 25.69 -13.58
CA ASP A 14 18.81 26.99 -13.27
C ASP A 14 19.44 27.69 -12.06
N ASN A 15 20.79 27.69 -12.01
CA ASN A 15 21.62 28.23 -10.92
C ASN A 15 21.48 27.45 -9.57
N VAL A 16 20.82 26.31 -9.54
CA VAL A 16 20.74 25.44 -8.38
C VAL A 16 21.75 24.30 -8.54
N LYS A 17 22.68 24.19 -7.60
CA LYS A 17 23.61 23.07 -7.55
C LYS A 17 22.89 21.82 -7.02
N ILE A 18 22.84 20.79 -7.84
CA ILE A 18 22.33 19.46 -7.44
C ILE A 18 23.40 18.78 -6.58
N GLY A 19 23.01 18.38 -5.38
CA GLY A 19 23.89 17.65 -4.46
C GLY A 19 24.17 16.23 -4.90
N THR A 20 24.83 15.47 -4.04
CA THR A 20 25.00 14.03 -4.19
C THR A 20 23.76 13.30 -3.66
N TYR A 21 23.37 12.25 -4.31
CA TYR A 21 22.29 11.34 -3.90
C TYR A 21 22.63 9.92 -4.31
N ASN A 22 22.01 8.95 -3.63
CA ASN A 22 22.12 7.55 -3.99
C ASN A 22 21.11 7.22 -5.09
N ALA A 23 21.47 6.42 -6.06
CA ALA A 23 20.59 5.97 -7.14
C ALA A 23 20.51 4.45 -7.17
N VAL A 24 19.30 3.94 -7.39
CA VAL A 24 19.01 2.53 -7.62
C VAL A 24 18.29 2.40 -8.94
N THR A 25 18.87 1.66 -9.88
CA THR A 25 18.27 1.46 -11.19
C THR A 25 17.46 0.18 -11.20
N LEU A 26 16.14 0.30 -11.35
CA LEU A 26 15.24 -0.84 -11.56
C LEU A 26 15.23 -1.22 -13.05
N THR A 27 15.39 -2.52 -13.31
CA THR A 27 15.35 -3.09 -14.67
C THR A 27 14.14 -4.00 -14.83
N PRO A 28 13.66 -4.21 -16.07
CA PRO A 28 12.60 -5.18 -16.33
C PRO A 28 12.92 -6.59 -15.76
N PRO A 29 11.90 -7.37 -15.36
CA PRO A 29 10.49 -7.01 -15.30
C PRO A 29 10.18 -6.01 -14.18
N PHE A 30 9.29 -5.03 -14.46
CA PHE A 30 8.93 -3.97 -13.50
C PHE A 30 7.81 -4.43 -12.56
N GLU A 31 8.12 -5.41 -11.73
CA GLU A 31 7.19 -6.01 -10.76
C GLU A 31 7.04 -5.13 -9.51
N ALA A 32 5.85 -5.16 -8.89
CA ALA A 32 5.55 -4.35 -7.71
C ALA A 32 6.51 -4.62 -6.53
N ASP A 33 6.90 -5.88 -6.34
CA ASP A 33 7.79 -6.28 -5.25
C ASP A 33 9.18 -5.65 -5.37
N LYS A 34 9.67 -5.37 -6.59
CA LYS A 34 10.93 -4.64 -6.78
C LYS A 34 10.86 -3.20 -6.28
N TYR A 35 9.73 -2.53 -6.54
CA TYR A 35 9.52 -1.16 -6.06
C TYR A 35 9.37 -1.13 -4.54
N THR A 36 8.59 -2.06 -3.97
CA THR A 36 8.45 -2.20 -2.52
C THR A 36 9.80 -2.43 -1.86
N SER A 37 10.59 -3.39 -2.35
CA SER A 37 11.93 -3.67 -1.83
C SER A 37 12.90 -2.48 -1.99
N ALA A 38 12.78 -1.69 -3.06
CA ALA A 38 13.60 -0.48 -3.23
C ALA A 38 13.23 0.61 -2.21
N ILE A 39 11.93 0.79 -1.90
CA ILE A 39 11.49 1.71 -0.84
C ILE A 39 12.03 1.25 0.52
N GLU A 40 11.89 -0.04 0.86
CA GLU A 40 12.41 -0.62 2.10
C GLU A 40 13.94 -0.46 2.21
N MET A 41 14.66 -0.66 1.11
CA MET A 41 16.11 -0.47 1.07
C MET A 41 16.51 0.99 1.34
N CYS A 42 15.80 1.96 0.75
CA CYS A 42 16.03 3.38 1.01
C CYS A 42 15.78 3.72 2.48
N TYR A 43 14.68 3.23 3.03
CA TYR A 43 14.33 3.42 4.45
C TYR A 43 15.40 2.84 5.37
N ASN A 44 15.80 1.58 5.15
CA ASN A 44 16.83 0.92 5.95
C ASN A 44 18.22 1.56 5.82
N ALA A 45 18.48 2.26 4.72
CA ALA A 45 19.69 3.06 4.52
C ALA A 45 19.61 4.45 5.19
N GLY A 46 18.53 4.77 5.89
CA GLY A 46 18.34 6.05 6.59
C GLY A 46 18.09 7.23 5.67
N MET A 47 17.50 7.01 4.50
CA MET A 47 17.12 8.09 3.59
C MET A 47 15.88 8.81 4.13
N GLU A 48 15.86 10.12 4.04
CA GLU A 48 14.71 10.95 4.44
C GLU A 48 13.75 11.17 3.29
N VAL A 49 14.25 11.13 2.06
CA VAL A 49 13.47 11.34 0.83
C VAL A 49 13.81 10.27 -0.19
N ALA A 50 12.79 9.67 -0.79
CA ALA A 50 12.96 8.80 -1.95
C ALA A 50 12.21 9.36 -3.16
N ILE A 51 12.87 9.39 -4.32
CA ILE A 51 12.30 9.82 -5.59
C ILE A 51 12.13 8.58 -6.47
N ILE A 52 10.89 8.30 -6.89
CA ILE A 52 10.56 7.18 -7.79
C ILE A 52 10.31 7.74 -9.19
N ASP A 53 11.25 7.55 -10.12
CA ASP A 53 11.12 7.99 -11.50
C ASP A 53 11.20 6.78 -12.46
N SER A 54 10.06 6.25 -12.92
CA SER A 54 8.67 6.64 -12.69
C SER A 54 7.80 5.44 -12.24
N VAL A 55 6.70 5.72 -11.58
CA VAL A 55 5.68 4.71 -11.24
C VAL A 55 4.98 4.16 -12.49
N THR A 56 5.02 4.88 -13.60
CA THR A 56 4.39 4.42 -14.86
C THR A 56 4.90 3.06 -15.33
N HIS A 57 6.18 2.73 -15.10
CA HIS A 57 6.72 1.44 -15.50
C HIS A 57 6.18 0.28 -14.64
N LEU A 58 5.94 0.50 -13.35
CA LEU A 58 5.22 -0.46 -12.50
C LEU A 58 3.85 -0.82 -13.10
N TRP A 59 3.15 0.19 -13.64
CA TRP A 59 1.83 0.01 -14.20
C TRP A 59 1.87 -0.62 -15.61
N SER A 60 2.56 0.03 -16.55
CA SER A 60 2.51 -0.29 -17.98
C SER A 60 3.86 -0.66 -18.61
N GLY A 61 4.92 -0.81 -17.81
CA GLY A 61 6.22 -1.29 -18.27
C GLY A 61 6.25 -2.80 -18.51
N SER A 62 7.34 -3.29 -19.09
CA SER A 62 7.55 -4.72 -19.31
C SER A 62 7.56 -5.48 -17.98
N GLY A 63 6.70 -6.50 -17.85
CA GLY A 63 6.46 -7.24 -16.61
C GLY A 63 5.66 -6.46 -15.56
N GLY A 64 5.18 -5.25 -15.89
CA GLY A 64 4.34 -4.44 -15.02
C GLY A 64 2.93 -5.00 -14.85
N LEU A 65 2.14 -4.37 -13.98
CA LEU A 65 0.85 -4.89 -13.53
C LEU A 65 -0.17 -5.11 -14.65
N LEU A 66 -0.20 -4.24 -15.67
CA LEU A 66 -1.09 -4.41 -16.83
C LEU A 66 -0.70 -5.62 -17.70
N GLU A 67 0.60 -5.84 -17.91
CA GLU A 67 1.06 -6.98 -18.69
C GLU A 67 0.78 -8.30 -17.96
N GLN A 68 0.99 -8.33 -16.64
CA GLN A 68 0.65 -9.48 -15.80
C GLN A 68 -0.86 -9.76 -15.84
N GLN A 69 -1.69 -8.72 -15.68
CA GLN A 69 -3.15 -8.83 -15.77
C GLN A 69 -3.58 -9.42 -17.12
N ASN A 70 -3.06 -8.88 -18.22
CA ASN A 70 -3.36 -9.37 -19.57
C ASN A 70 -2.94 -10.85 -19.76
N SER A 71 -1.80 -11.25 -19.21
CA SER A 71 -1.29 -12.62 -19.28
C SER A 71 -2.21 -13.59 -18.52
N ILE A 72 -2.67 -13.20 -17.33
CA ILE A 72 -3.63 -13.99 -16.55
C ILE A 72 -4.98 -14.05 -17.28
N ALA A 73 -5.48 -12.94 -17.80
CA ALA A 73 -6.74 -12.87 -18.52
C ALA A 73 -6.74 -13.78 -19.77
N LYS A 74 -5.65 -13.77 -20.53
CA LYS A 74 -5.49 -14.67 -21.69
C LYS A 74 -5.49 -16.14 -21.29
N ARG A 75 -4.83 -16.50 -20.18
CA ARG A 75 -4.75 -17.87 -19.68
C ARG A 75 -6.07 -18.37 -19.12
N THR A 76 -6.81 -17.51 -18.41
CA THR A 76 -8.06 -17.88 -17.71
C THR A 76 -9.32 -17.61 -18.53
N GLY A 77 -9.22 -16.87 -19.64
CA GLY A 77 -10.35 -16.42 -20.43
C GLY A 77 -11.24 -15.37 -19.76
N ASN A 78 -10.81 -14.82 -18.61
CA ASN A 78 -11.60 -13.88 -17.81
C ASN A 78 -10.78 -12.67 -17.36
N SER A 79 -11.02 -11.53 -18.00
CA SER A 79 -10.34 -10.27 -17.67
C SER A 79 -10.74 -9.69 -16.29
N TYR A 80 -11.97 -9.91 -15.85
CA TYR A 80 -12.42 -9.37 -14.56
C TYR A 80 -11.76 -10.10 -13.38
N THR A 81 -11.73 -11.43 -13.41
CA THR A 81 -11.13 -12.21 -12.31
C THR A 81 -9.61 -12.07 -12.22
N SER A 82 -8.94 -11.71 -13.32
CA SER A 82 -7.48 -11.49 -13.31
C SER A 82 -7.04 -10.33 -12.41
N TRP A 83 -7.89 -9.33 -12.18
CA TRP A 83 -7.62 -8.23 -11.27
C TRP A 83 -7.53 -8.66 -9.81
N ARG A 84 -8.14 -9.78 -9.43
CA ARG A 84 -8.04 -10.33 -8.06
C ARG A 84 -6.60 -10.61 -7.65
N ASP A 85 -5.76 -11.05 -8.60
CA ASP A 85 -4.37 -11.38 -8.34
C ASP A 85 -3.43 -10.18 -8.46
N ILE A 86 -3.84 -9.16 -9.22
CA ILE A 86 -3.06 -7.95 -9.50
C ILE A 86 -3.30 -6.85 -8.47
N THR A 87 -4.55 -6.66 -8.05
CA THR A 87 -4.90 -5.59 -7.10
C THR A 87 -4.11 -5.68 -5.78
N PRO A 88 -3.90 -6.87 -5.16
CA PRO A 88 -3.09 -6.96 -3.95
C PRO A 88 -1.63 -6.54 -4.15
N GLN A 89 -1.05 -6.78 -5.32
CA GLN A 89 0.32 -6.36 -5.62
C GLN A 89 0.43 -4.82 -5.68
N HIS A 90 -0.52 -4.19 -6.36
CA HIS A 90 -0.59 -2.73 -6.39
C HIS A 90 -0.78 -2.14 -4.99
N ASN A 91 -1.69 -2.71 -4.20
CA ASN A 91 -1.98 -2.21 -2.86
C ASN A 91 -0.76 -2.31 -1.94
N ARG A 92 0.01 -3.42 -1.99
CA ARG A 92 1.28 -3.52 -1.23
C ARG A 92 2.27 -2.43 -1.58
N PHE A 93 2.39 -2.07 -2.87
CA PHE A 93 3.24 -0.96 -3.29
C PHE A 93 2.74 0.37 -2.72
N VAL A 94 1.44 0.66 -2.81
CA VAL A 94 0.84 1.88 -2.24
C VAL A 94 1.06 1.92 -0.73
N GLU A 95 0.81 0.81 -0.03
CA GLU A 95 1.03 0.70 1.42
C GLU A 95 2.50 0.96 1.78
N ALA A 96 3.45 0.42 1.02
CA ALA A 96 4.87 0.67 1.25
C ALA A 96 5.25 2.16 1.12
N MET A 97 4.64 2.87 0.16
CA MET A 97 4.83 4.33 0.04
C MET A 97 4.22 5.10 1.20
N LEU A 98 3.01 4.71 1.65
CA LEU A 98 2.25 5.45 2.65
C LEU A 98 2.70 5.18 4.09
N GLN A 99 3.27 4.01 4.36
CA GLN A 99 3.65 3.58 5.71
C GLN A 99 5.12 3.85 6.05
N THR A 100 5.92 4.26 5.08
CA THR A 100 7.32 4.64 5.33
C THR A 100 7.42 6.00 5.99
N ASP A 101 8.38 6.18 6.91
CA ASP A 101 8.69 7.48 7.51
C ASP A 101 9.57 8.37 6.60
N MET A 102 9.63 8.07 5.30
CA MET A 102 10.30 8.88 4.29
C MET A 102 9.30 9.74 3.53
N HIS A 103 9.76 10.88 3.01
CA HIS A 103 9.02 11.62 1.99
C HIS A 103 9.16 10.93 0.64
N ILE A 104 8.04 10.56 0.03
CA ILE A 104 8.02 9.93 -1.29
C ILE A 104 7.62 10.94 -2.35
N ILE A 105 8.50 11.16 -3.33
CA ILE A 105 8.23 11.95 -4.53
C ILE A 105 8.16 10.96 -5.69
N ALA A 106 7.00 10.86 -6.35
CA ALA A 106 6.81 9.94 -7.46
C ALA A 106 6.47 10.69 -8.74
N THR A 107 7.15 10.36 -9.83
CA THR A 107 6.79 10.87 -11.15
C THR A 107 5.92 9.87 -11.88
N MET A 108 5.02 10.38 -12.72
CA MET A 108 4.18 9.60 -13.62
C MET A 108 4.15 10.27 -14.98
N ARG A 109 4.27 9.49 -16.04
CA ARG A 109 3.98 9.99 -17.38
C ARG A 109 2.50 10.28 -17.48
N SER A 110 2.13 11.30 -18.23
CA SER A 110 0.74 11.66 -18.47
C SER A 110 0.37 11.48 -19.94
N LYS A 111 -0.90 11.27 -20.17
CA LYS A 111 -1.53 11.32 -21.49
C LYS A 111 -2.62 12.39 -21.48
N VAL A 112 -2.87 12.97 -22.64
CA VAL A 112 -3.98 13.90 -22.79
C VAL A 112 -5.28 13.12 -22.67
N ASP A 113 -6.16 13.60 -21.81
CA ASP A 113 -7.49 13.04 -21.64
C ASP A 113 -8.52 13.83 -22.44
N TYR A 114 -9.44 13.11 -23.08
CA TYR A 114 -10.49 13.67 -23.92
C TYR A 114 -11.85 13.14 -23.48
N VAL A 115 -12.79 14.04 -23.28
CA VAL A 115 -14.18 13.68 -23.01
C VAL A 115 -15.02 13.92 -24.27
N GLN A 116 -15.87 12.94 -24.56
CA GLN A 116 -16.91 13.09 -25.59
C GLN A 116 -18.18 13.64 -24.94
N GLU A 117 -18.54 14.83 -25.30
CA GLU A 117 -19.76 15.49 -24.84
C GLU A 117 -20.72 15.72 -26.04
N LYS A 118 -22.03 15.72 -25.78
CA LYS A 118 -22.99 16.16 -26.79
C LYS A 118 -23.11 17.66 -26.71
N ASP A 119 -22.89 18.34 -27.83
CA ASP A 119 -23.14 19.76 -27.95
C ASP A 119 -24.65 20.03 -27.69
N PRO A 120 -25.00 20.82 -26.67
CA PRO A 120 -26.40 21.08 -26.31
C PRO A 120 -27.19 21.75 -27.41
N SER A 121 -26.55 22.50 -28.33
CA SER A 121 -27.17 23.26 -29.39
C SER A 121 -27.38 22.47 -30.68
N THR A 122 -26.45 21.56 -30.99
CA THR A 122 -26.44 20.81 -32.25
C THR A 122 -26.70 19.32 -32.11
N GLY A 123 -26.64 18.77 -30.88
CA GLY A 123 -26.75 17.35 -30.60
C GLY A 123 -25.57 16.49 -31.10
N LYS A 124 -24.57 17.11 -31.74
CA LYS A 124 -23.39 16.42 -32.26
C LYS A 124 -22.43 16.09 -31.14
N THR A 125 -21.73 14.95 -31.28
CA THR A 125 -20.63 14.60 -30.36
C THR A 125 -19.45 15.51 -30.65
N ILE A 126 -18.99 16.24 -29.63
CA ILE A 126 -17.76 17.03 -29.62
C ILE A 126 -16.73 16.34 -28.70
N VAL A 127 -15.47 16.38 -29.12
CA VAL A 127 -14.36 15.87 -28.32
C VAL A 127 -13.64 17.06 -27.70
N ARG A 128 -13.66 17.14 -26.35
CA ARG A 128 -12.99 18.20 -25.60
C ARG A 128 -11.81 17.62 -24.82
N LYS A 129 -10.65 18.29 -24.92
CA LYS A 129 -9.50 18.01 -24.06
C LYS A 129 -9.85 18.44 -22.63
N VAL A 130 -9.69 17.53 -21.65
CA VAL A 130 -10.09 17.77 -20.25
C VAL A 130 -8.90 18.06 -19.38
N GLY A 131 -7.72 17.50 -19.69
CA GLY A 131 -6.53 17.67 -18.87
C GLY A 131 -5.45 16.65 -19.21
N LEU A 132 -4.56 16.45 -18.26
CA LEU A 132 -3.55 15.38 -18.27
C LEU A 132 -4.00 14.28 -17.30
N ASN A 133 -4.02 13.04 -17.78
CA ASN A 133 -4.33 11.89 -16.96
C ASN A 133 -3.05 11.07 -16.72
N PRO A 134 -2.67 10.75 -15.48
CA PRO A 134 -1.47 9.97 -15.21
C PRO A 134 -1.60 8.55 -15.78
N ILE A 135 -0.50 8.02 -16.31
CA ILE A 135 -0.41 6.63 -16.75
C ILE A 135 -0.05 5.78 -15.53
N ALA A 136 -1.07 5.49 -14.73
CA ALA A 136 -1.02 4.71 -13.52
C ALA A 136 -2.39 4.00 -13.33
N LYS A 137 -2.55 3.23 -12.27
CA LYS A 137 -3.88 2.74 -11.89
C LYS A 137 -4.79 3.92 -11.55
N GLU A 138 -6.04 3.84 -11.98
CA GLU A 138 -7.05 4.84 -11.65
C GLU A 138 -7.13 5.09 -10.15
N GLY A 139 -7.19 6.35 -9.74
CA GLY A 139 -7.22 6.76 -8.34
C GLY A 139 -5.85 6.88 -7.68
N MET A 140 -4.74 6.61 -8.38
CA MET A 140 -3.39 6.74 -7.82
C MET A 140 -3.06 8.18 -7.37
N ASP A 141 -3.60 9.18 -8.02
CA ASP A 141 -3.50 10.60 -7.67
C ASP A 141 -4.08 10.90 -6.27
N TYR A 142 -5.12 10.16 -5.85
CA TYR A 142 -5.72 10.32 -4.52
C TYR A 142 -4.85 9.80 -3.36
N GLU A 143 -3.88 8.97 -3.63
CA GLU A 143 -2.98 8.44 -2.60
C GLU A 143 -1.98 9.50 -2.10
N PHE A 144 -1.59 10.47 -2.95
CA PHE A 144 -0.61 11.49 -2.61
C PHE A 144 -1.22 12.65 -1.81
N THR A 145 -0.42 13.26 -0.93
CA THR A 145 -0.78 14.48 -0.20
C THR A 145 -0.91 15.68 -1.14
N VAL A 146 0.00 15.77 -2.11
CA VAL A 146 0.02 16.79 -3.16
C VAL A 146 0.16 16.10 -4.51
N PHE A 147 -0.67 16.48 -5.48
CA PHE A 147 -0.56 16.01 -6.86
C PHE A 147 -0.44 17.21 -7.81
N LEU A 148 0.61 17.20 -8.63
CA LEU A 148 0.93 18.27 -9.57
C LEU A 148 0.86 17.76 -11.00
N GLU A 149 0.12 18.47 -11.84
CA GLU A 149 0.17 18.30 -13.30
C GLU A 149 1.22 19.26 -13.86
N ILE A 150 2.13 18.75 -14.69
CA ILE A 150 3.21 19.56 -15.29
C ILE A 150 2.97 19.64 -16.79
N ASP A 151 2.85 20.85 -17.33
CA ASP A 151 2.68 21.11 -18.75
C ASP A 151 4.00 21.09 -19.55
N ALA A 152 3.90 21.24 -20.88
CA ALA A 152 5.05 21.24 -21.77
C ALA A 152 5.98 22.46 -21.59
N GLU A 153 5.48 23.54 -21.02
CA GLU A 153 6.23 24.73 -20.63
C GLU A 153 6.84 24.63 -19.25
N HIS A 154 6.74 23.44 -18.61
CA HIS A 154 7.23 23.13 -17.27
C HIS A 154 6.56 23.95 -16.15
N ASN A 155 5.32 24.39 -16.34
CA ASN A 155 4.53 24.91 -15.26
C ASN A 155 3.79 23.78 -14.56
N ALA A 156 3.66 23.87 -13.25
CA ALA A 156 2.90 22.94 -12.45
C ALA A 156 1.54 23.54 -12.08
N PHE A 157 0.52 22.71 -12.06
CA PHE A 157 -0.80 23.01 -11.54
C PHE A 157 -1.12 22.05 -10.40
N GLY A 158 -1.48 22.59 -9.24
CA GLY A 158 -1.88 21.79 -8.07
C GLY A 158 -3.31 21.32 -8.23
N SER A 159 -3.51 20.14 -8.83
CA SER A 159 -4.84 19.56 -9.04
C SER A 159 -5.39 18.87 -7.79
N LYS A 160 -4.50 18.49 -6.86
CA LYS A 160 -4.84 18.04 -5.51
C LYS A 160 -3.80 18.53 -4.53
N ASP A 161 -4.24 19.11 -3.42
CA ASP A 161 -3.37 19.55 -2.35
C ASP A 161 -4.08 19.54 -1.00
N ARG A 162 -3.61 18.72 -0.07
CA ARG A 162 -4.09 18.68 1.31
C ARG A 162 -3.41 19.70 2.20
N THR A 163 -2.36 20.38 1.71
CA THR A 163 -1.55 21.32 2.48
C THR A 163 -2.05 22.76 2.35
N GLY A 164 -2.80 23.07 1.29
CA GLY A 164 -3.20 24.43 0.93
C GLY A 164 -2.07 25.30 0.36
N VAL A 165 -0.86 24.76 0.22
CA VAL A 165 0.31 25.49 -0.29
C VAL A 165 0.17 25.79 -1.77
N VAL A 166 -0.29 24.79 -2.57
CA VAL A 166 -0.31 24.84 -4.03
C VAL A 166 -1.71 24.59 -4.64
N ASP A 167 -2.74 24.50 -3.83
CA ASP A 167 -4.10 24.21 -4.28
C ASP A 167 -4.58 25.18 -5.36
N GLN A 168 -4.98 24.65 -6.52
CA GLN A 168 -5.47 25.39 -7.70
C GLN A 168 -4.50 26.49 -8.20
N LYS A 169 -3.22 26.42 -7.83
CA LYS A 169 -2.20 27.40 -8.29
C LYS A 169 -1.48 26.88 -9.50
N TYR A 170 -1.08 27.83 -10.37
CA TYR A 170 -0.26 27.60 -11.55
C TYR A 170 1.10 28.27 -11.36
N PHE A 171 2.19 27.51 -11.35
CA PHE A 171 3.51 27.99 -10.94
C PHE A 171 4.67 27.19 -11.54
N LYS A 172 5.89 27.73 -11.47
CA LYS A 172 7.13 26.96 -11.69
C LYS A 172 7.55 26.29 -10.39
N ILE A 173 7.89 24.99 -10.47
CA ILE A 173 8.47 24.28 -9.32
C ILE A 173 9.84 24.88 -9.01
N THR A 174 10.02 25.32 -7.77
CA THR A 174 11.26 25.92 -7.27
C THR A 174 11.57 25.38 -5.87
N PRO A 175 12.80 25.55 -5.37
CA PRO A 175 13.14 25.18 -3.99
C PRO A 175 12.23 25.83 -2.93
N LYS A 176 11.66 27.01 -3.24
CA LYS A 176 10.72 27.69 -2.35
C LYS A 176 9.47 26.85 -2.07
N ILE A 177 8.93 26.18 -3.09
CA ILE A 177 7.76 25.30 -2.92
C ILE A 177 8.10 24.13 -2.00
N GLY A 178 9.28 23.54 -2.15
CA GLY A 178 9.76 22.50 -1.24
C GLY A 178 9.86 22.98 0.20
N ALA A 179 10.41 24.19 0.42
CA ALA A 179 10.49 24.78 1.75
C ALA A 179 9.11 25.10 2.36
N GLU A 180 8.15 25.57 1.56
CA GLU A 180 6.76 25.79 2.02
C GLU A 180 6.07 24.50 2.41
N LEU A 181 6.26 23.40 1.65
CA LEU A 181 5.76 22.07 2.00
C LEU A 181 6.41 21.53 3.27
N MET A 182 7.73 21.68 3.43
CA MET A 182 8.43 21.29 4.66
C MET A 182 7.90 22.07 5.88
N ASN A 183 7.75 23.39 5.77
CA ASN A 183 7.17 24.19 6.83
C ASN A 183 5.75 23.71 7.22
N TRP A 184 4.96 23.31 6.25
CA TRP A 184 3.64 22.72 6.53
C TRP A 184 3.75 21.39 7.28
N LEU A 185 4.65 20.50 6.86
CA LEU A 185 4.89 19.21 7.51
C LEU A 185 5.36 19.37 8.97
N GLU A 186 6.22 20.38 9.23
CA GLU A 186 6.75 20.66 10.56
C GLU A 186 5.76 21.44 11.44
N SER A 187 4.73 22.08 10.87
CA SER A 187 3.75 22.90 11.60
C SER A 187 2.68 22.08 12.33
N GLY A 188 2.73 20.76 12.25
CA GLY A 188 1.78 19.86 12.90
C GLY A 188 1.76 20.05 14.42
N THR A 189 0.59 20.38 15.00
CA THR A 189 0.42 20.47 16.44
C THR A 189 0.36 19.10 17.08
N THR A 190 0.87 18.97 18.30
CA THR A 190 0.92 17.76 19.14
C THR A 190 -0.46 17.17 19.51
N GLU A 191 -1.56 17.76 19.05
CA GLU A 191 -2.92 17.21 19.25
C GLU A 191 -3.17 15.87 18.53
N LYS A 192 -2.22 15.41 17.69
CA LYS A 192 -2.27 14.09 17.05
C LYS A 192 -2.10 12.91 18.04
N GLU A 193 -1.61 13.14 19.25
CA GLU A 193 -1.39 12.05 20.22
C GLU A 193 -2.70 11.34 20.65
N THR A 194 -3.82 12.06 20.70
CA THR A 194 -5.11 11.47 21.09
C THR A 194 -5.73 10.59 20.01
N VAL A 195 -5.58 10.96 18.74
CA VAL A 195 -6.14 10.18 17.61
C VAL A 195 -5.28 8.94 17.30
N VAL A 196 -3.96 9.06 17.46
CA VAL A 196 -3.03 7.92 17.31
C VAL A 196 -3.26 6.90 18.43
N ALA A 197 -3.49 7.35 19.68
CA ALA A 197 -3.79 6.47 20.81
C ALA A 197 -5.08 5.66 20.62
N GLU A 198 -6.14 6.25 20.03
CA GLU A 198 -7.37 5.52 19.70
C GLU A 198 -7.15 4.49 18.58
N ALA A 199 -6.39 4.83 17.53
CA ALA A 199 -6.06 3.91 16.45
C ALA A 199 -5.16 2.75 16.92
N GLU A 200 -4.20 3.00 17.81
CA GLU A 200 -3.36 1.97 18.42
C GLU A 200 -4.15 1.05 19.34
N VAL A 201 -5.12 1.57 20.09
CA VAL A 201 -6.01 0.77 20.95
C VAL A 201 -6.86 -0.17 20.10
N VAL A 202 -7.47 0.32 19.01
CA VAL A 202 -8.25 -0.50 18.07
C VAL A 202 -7.36 -1.55 17.39
N SER A 203 -6.15 -1.20 17.00
CA SER A 203 -5.16 -2.13 16.44
C SER A 203 -4.72 -3.20 17.45
N ALA A 204 -4.54 -2.82 18.74
CA ALA A 204 -4.17 -3.75 19.80
C ALA A 204 -5.31 -4.73 20.15
N GLU A 205 -6.56 -4.27 20.14
CA GLU A 205 -7.74 -5.12 20.31
C GLU A 205 -7.91 -6.11 19.17
N THR A 206 -7.76 -5.65 17.93
CA THR A 206 -7.80 -6.52 16.74
C THR A 206 -6.69 -7.57 16.75
N LYS A 207 -5.47 -7.21 17.17
CA LYS A 207 -4.36 -8.16 17.35
C LYS A 207 -4.66 -9.20 18.43
N LYS A 208 -5.24 -8.79 19.58
CA LYS A 208 -5.66 -9.70 20.64
C LYS A 208 -6.76 -10.65 20.16
N GLU A 209 -7.77 -10.16 19.46
CA GLU A 209 -8.83 -11.00 18.90
C GLU A 209 -8.29 -12.03 17.88
N ASN A 210 -7.37 -11.63 17.03
CA ASN A 210 -6.73 -12.54 16.06
C ASN A 210 -5.88 -13.60 16.78
N ALA A 211 -5.11 -13.24 17.79
CA ALA A 211 -4.34 -14.19 18.61
C ALA A 211 -5.25 -15.20 19.32
N ILE A 212 -6.40 -14.76 19.85
CA ILE A 212 -7.39 -15.66 20.45
C ILE A 212 -7.96 -16.65 19.40
N LYS A 213 -8.29 -16.17 18.20
CA LYS A 213 -8.77 -17.04 17.11
C LYS A 213 -7.73 -18.08 16.68
N GLU A 214 -6.47 -17.70 16.61
CA GLU A 214 -5.39 -18.64 16.29
C GLU A 214 -5.22 -19.72 17.38
N LEU A 215 -5.29 -19.34 18.65
CA LEU A 215 -5.24 -20.28 19.77
C LEU A 215 -6.46 -21.22 19.76
N GLN A 216 -7.66 -20.70 19.52
CA GLN A 216 -8.86 -21.51 19.39
C GLN A 216 -8.71 -22.55 18.27
N GLN A 217 -8.14 -22.15 17.12
CA GLN A 217 -7.92 -23.09 16.00
C GLN A 217 -6.91 -24.17 16.35
N LYS A 218 -5.83 -23.83 17.06
CA LYS A 218 -4.85 -24.84 17.55
C LYS A 218 -5.49 -25.84 18.51
N VAL A 219 -6.31 -25.37 19.44
CA VAL A 219 -7.05 -26.23 20.38
C VAL A 219 -8.02 -27.15 19.62
N ILE A 220 -8.77 -26.63 18.66
CA ILE A 220 -9.69 -27.43 17.83
C ILE A 220 -8.94 -28.51 17.06
N ASN A 221 -7.85 -28.16 16.40
CA ASN A 221 -7.05 -29.11 15.65
C ASN A 221 -6.54 -30.24 16.56
N ARG A 222 -6.02 -29.90 17.74
CA ARG A 222 -5.56 -30.89 18.72
C ARG A 222 -6.69 -31.77 19.24
N CYS A 223 -7.88 -31.20 19.48
CA CYS A 223 -9.05 -32.00 19.84
C CYS A 223 -9.44 -33.00 18.75
N VAL A 224 -9.34 -32.63 17.49
CA VAL A 224 -9.64 -33.51 16.35
C VAL A 224 -8.62 -34.67 16.29
N GLU A 225 -7.33 -34.39 16.44
CA GLU A 225 -6.26 -35.40 16.46
C GLU A 225 -6.47 -36.44 17.58
N LEU A 226 -6.97 -36.00 18.74
CA LEU A 226 -7.24 -36.85 19.90
C LEU A 226 -8.59 -37.59 19.81
N GLY A 227 -9.27 -37.61 18.67
CA GLY A 227 -10.50 -38.35 18.45
C GLY A 227 -11.80 -37.56 18.71
N GLY A 228 -11.69 -36.25 18.96
CA GLY A 228 -12.83 -35.33 19.09
C GLY A 228 -13.81 -35.72 20.19
N SER A 229 -15.11 -35.50 19.95
CA SER A 229 -16.17 -35.73 20.94
C SER A 229 -16.34 -37.21 21.36
N LYS A 230 -15.70 -38.15 20.67
CA LYS A 230 -15.74 -39.56 21.02
C LYS A 230 -14.75 -39.96 22.12
N ASN A 231 -13.75 -39.14 22.36
CA ASN A 231 -12.76 -39.34 23.43
C ASN A 231 -13.29 -38.74 24.74
N THR A 232 -13.66 -39.62 25.68
CA THR A 232 -14.25 -39.21 26.97
C THR A 232 -13.26 -38.49 27.88
N ALA A 233 -11.98 -38.86 27.86
CA ALA A 233 -10.92 -38.21 28.63
C ALA A 233 -10.67 -36.76 28.12
N LEU A 234 -10.60 -36.60 26.78
CA LEU A 234 -10.52 -35.30 26.13
C LEU A 234 -11.69 -34.41 26.53
N MET A 235 -12.92 -34.92 26.44
CA MET A 235 -14.12 -34.14 26.74
C MET A 235 -14.22 -33.77 28.23
N ALA A 236 -13.68 -34.56 29.13
CA ALA A 236 -13.60 -34.21 30.57
C ALA A 236 -12.67 -32.99 30.75
N ILE A 237 -11.49 -32.98 30.15
CA ILE A 237 -10.53 -31.86 30.20
C ILE A 237 -11.14 -30.59 29.57
N VAL A 238 -11.73 -30.67 28.40
CA VAL A 238 -12.36 -29.50 27.76
C VAL A 238 -13.45 -28.88 28.64
N LYS A 239 -14.26 -29.70 29.32
CA LYS A 239 -15.34 -29.24 30.21
C LYS A 239 -14.85 -28.58 31.50
N GLU A 240 -13.61 -28.83 31.95
CA GLU A 240 -12.99 -28.08 33.06
C GLU A 240 -12.83 -26.59 32.71
N PHE A 241 -12.54 -26.28 31.42
CA PHE A 241 -12.31 -24.92 30.91
C PHE A 241 -13.61 -24.27 30.41
N GLU A 242 -14.48 -25.05 29.79
CA GLU A 242 -15.76 -24.61 29.23
C GLU A 242 -16.83 -25.70 29.43
N PRO A 243 -17.77 -25.50 30.39
CA PRO A 243 -18.74 -26.53 30.75
C PRO A 243 -19.60 -27.05 29.59
N SER A 244 -19.82 -26.24 28.56
CA SER A 244 -20.56 -26.66 27.35
C SER A 244 -19.78 -27.62 26.47
N GLY A 245 -18.47 -27.75 26.70
CA GLY A 245 -17.57 -28.52 25.83
C GLY A 245 -17.25 -27.84 24.48
N ASN A 246 -17.64 -26.57 24.31
CA ASN A 246 -17.41 -25.83 23.05
C ASN A 246 -16.24 -24.84 23.21
N THR A 247 -15.07 -25.25 22.74
CA THR A 247 -13.83 -24.47 22.84
C THR A 247 -13.90 -23.08 22.20
N ASN A 248 -14.79 -22.85 21.22
CA ASN A 248 -15.01 -21.54 20.60
C ASN A 248 -15.59 -20.47 21.55
N ARG A 249 -16.12 -20.91 22.71
CA ARG A 249 -16.64 -19.98 23.74
C ARG A 249 -15.57 -19.44 24.67
N ILE A 250 -14.40 -20.05 24.69
CA ILE A 250 -13.27 -19.58 25.50
C ILE A 250 -12.69 -18.34 24.82
N LYS A 251 -12.85 -17.17 25.46
CA LYS A 251 -12.35 -15.86 24.97
C LYS A 251 -11.09 -15.39 25.68
N ASP A 252 -10.58 -16.17 26.62
CA ASP A 252 -9.38 -15.89 27.39
C ASP A 252 -8.19 -16.64 26.80
N ALA A 253 -7.17 -15.91 26.35
CA ALA A 253 -5.98 -16.49 25.73
C ALA A 253 -5.21 -17.41 26.70
N SER A 254 -5.08 -17.03 27.99
CA SER A 254 -4.39 -17.81 28.98
C SER A 254 -5.06 -19.16 29.26
N LYS A 255 -6.41 -19.16 29.27
CA LYS A 255 -7.19 -20.41 29.39
C LYS A 255 -7.04 -21.30 28.17
N LEU A 256 -6.94 -20.74 26.97
CA LEU A 256 -6.71 -21.51 25.73
C LEU A 256 -5.31 -22.11 25.70
N GLU A 257 -4.29 -21.39 26.16
CA GLU A 257 -2.91 -21.88 26.27
C GLU A 257 -2.82 -23.02 27.29
N GLU A 258 -3.44 -22.85 28.47
CA GLU A 258 -3.46 -23.88 29.50
C GLU A 258 -4.20 -25.14 29.05
N LEU A 259 -5.36 -24.97 28.36
CA LEU A 259 -6.10 -26.07 27.77
C LEU A 259 -5.23 -26.79 26.73
N LEU A 260 -4.58 -26.05 25.82
CA LEU A 260 -3.73 -26.63 24.79
C LEU A 260 -2.54 -27.41 25.41
N ALA A 261 -1.93 -26.89 26.48
CA ALA A 261 -0.87 -27.57 27.22
C ALA A 261 -1.35 -28.90 27.81
N LYS A 262 -2.52 -28.91 28.46
CA LYS A 262 -3.13 -30.16 28.98
C LYS A 262 -3.46 -31.16 27.86
N LEU A 263 -3.98 -30.69 26.73
CA LEU A 263 -4.29 -31.57 25.58
C LEU A 263 -3.05 -32.17 24.94
N ASN A 264 -1.92 -31.48 24.99
CA ASN A 264 -0.65 -31.99 24.46
C ASN A 264 -0.02 -33.08 25.34
N THR A 265 -0.44 -33.21 26.59
CA THR A 265 0.00 -34.31 27.47
C THR A 265 -0.78 -35.61 27.26
N LEU A 266 -1.91 -35.55 26.50
CA LEU A 266 -2.66 -36.75 26.14
C LEU A 266 -1.97 -37.47 24.97
N GLU A 267 -1.70 -38.77 25.15
CA GLU A 267 -1.21 -39.63 24.10
C GLU A 267 -2.35 -40.00 23.15
N ILE A 268 -2.02 -40.15 21.86
CA ILE A 268 -2.99 -40.65 20.88
C ILE A 268 -3.09 -42.15 21.13
N GLU A 269 -4.26 -42.63 21.54
CA GLU A 269 -4.51 -44.07 21.61
C GLU A 269 -4.48 -44.59 20.16
N ASP A 270 -3.38 -45.28 19.83
CA ASP A 270 -3.31 -46.09 18.57
C ASP A 270 -4.38 -47.15 18.60
N LYS A 271 -5.28 -47.11 17.62
CA LYS A 271 -6.29 -48.12 17.33
C LYS A 271 -5.74 -49.19 16.39
#